data_4fa0c61d3f5d5d3f98bfebc618ccc730
#
_entry.id   4fa0c61d3f5d5d3f98bfebc618ccc730
#
_cell.length_a   1.000
_cell.length_b   1.000
_cell.length_c   1.000
_cell.angle_alpha   90.00
_cell.angle_beta   90.00
_cell.angle_gamma   90.00
#
_symmetry.space_group_name_H-M   'P 1'
#
loop_
_entity.id
_entity.type
_entity.pdbx_description
1 polymer ?
#
loop_
_entity_poly.entity_id
_entity_poly.type
_entity_poly.pdbx_seq_one_letter_code
_entity_poly.pdbx_strand_id
1 'polypeptide(L)'
;MKILFQGDSITDADRDREDPHNLGNGYPKDAARFLKEKFPEIDFEFIDLGISGNQTIDLVNRLQSDFIDIQPDIVSILIGVNDTWHRADTREWLDNAEFEKRYRTVLEAIKTKTNAKIIMIEQFLLPAGDKLYFREDLDPKIQITRKLAREYADIFIPLDGLLASHICHENWQKISADGVHPTYDRGAEVIGKIYADYVGELVK
;
A
#
# COMPACT_ATOMS: atom_id res chain seq x y z
N MET A 1 -8.32 1.32 18.59
CA MET A 1 -8.28 1.89 17.22
C MET A 1 -7.93 0.80 16.24
N LYS A 2 -8.82 0.51 15.30
CA LYS A 2 -8.67 -0.58 14.33
C LYS A 2 -8.05 -0.05 13.04
N ILE A 3 -6.87 -0.54 12.68
CA ILE A 3 -6.13 -0.19 11.45
C ILE A 3 -6.09 -1.39 10.52
N LEU A 4 -6.63 -1.22 9.32
CA LEU A 4 -6.65 -2.23 8.26
C LEU A 4 -5.58 -1.91 7.21
N PHE A 5 -4.70 -2.85 6.93
CA PHE A 5 -3.77 -2.81 5.81
C PHE A 5 -4.33 -3.63 4.63
N GLN A 6 -4.38 -3.01 3.47
CA GLN A 6 -4.82 -3.62 2.22
C GLN A 6 -3.80 -3.41 1.12
N GLY A 7 -3.64 -4.41 0.29
CA GLY A 7 -2.67 -4.34 -0.80
C GLY A 7 -2.39 -5.70 -1.44
N ASP A 8 -1.20 -5.77 -1.99
CA ASP A 8 -0.65 -6.93 -2.69
C ASP A 8 0.48 -7.61 -1.88
N SER A 9 1.50 -8.16 -2.58
CA SER A 9 2.65 -8.83 -1.97
C SER A 9 3.48 -7.94 -1.04
N ILE A 10 3.48 -6.62 -1.27
CA ILE A 10 4.23 -5.67 -0.44
C ILE A 10 3.58 -5.55 0.95
N THR A 11 2.27 -5.70 1.01
CA THR A 11 1.48 -5.69 2.26
C THR A 11 1.44 -7.07 2.89
N ASP A 12 1.12 -8.13 2.11
CA ASP A 12 1.06 -9.54 2.52
C ASP A 12 2.37 -10.01 3.20
N ALA A 13 3.49 -9.85 2.49
CA ALA A 13 4.84 -10.17 2.96
C ALA A 13 4.94 -11.48 3.79
N ASP A 14 4.41 -12.57 3.24
CA ASP A 14 4.38 -13.91 3.85
C ASP A 14 3.61 -13.97 5.19
N ARG A 15 2.55 -13.18 5.33
CA ARG A 15 1.66 -13.29 6.49
C ARG A 15 0.94 -14.65 6.52
N ASP A 16 0.58 -15.13 7.69
CA ASP A 16 -0.39 -16.20 7.84
C ASP A 16 -1.79 -15.68 7.49
N ARG A 17 -2.33 -16.12 6.36
CA ARG A 17 -3.63 -15.64 5.85
C ARG A 17 -4.84 -16.20 6.61
N GLU A 18 -4.65 -17.23 7.43
CA GLU A 18 -5.70 -17.75 8.32
C GLU A 18 -5.88 -16.87 9.58
N ASP A 19 -4.85 -16.08 9.92
CA ASP A 19 -4.90 -15.11 11.01
C ASP A 19 -4.82 -13.66 10.46
N PRO A 20 -5.92 -12.91 10.46
CA PRO A 20 -5.92 -11.53 9.97
C PRO A 20 -5.10 -10.56 10.83
N HIS A 21 -4.71 -10.95 12.04
CA HIS A 21 -3.83 -10.17 12.91
C HIS A 21 -2.34 -10.49 12.73
N ASN A 22 -2.02 -11.48 11.90
CA ASN A 22 -0.65 -11.74 11.48
C ASN A 22 -0.23 -10.70 10.43
N LEU A 23 0.74 -9.86 10.76
CA LEU A 23 1.21 -8.75 9.92
C LEU A 23 2.38 -9.13 9.01
N GLY A 24 2.69 -10.41 8.89
CA GLY A 24 3.77 -10.91 8.05
C GLY A 24 5.15 -10.34 8.41
N ASN A 25 5.97 -10.17 7.39
CA ASN A 25 7.33 -9.64 7.52
C ASN A 25 7.52 -8.29 6.83
N GLY A 26 6.43 -7.69 6.34
CA GLY A 26 6.44 -6.44 5.60
C GLY A 26 6.29 -5.18 6.47
N TYR A 27 6.08 -4.07 5.77
CA TYR A 27 5.92 -2.77 6.42
C TYR A 27 4.75 -2.68 7.43
N PRO A 28 3.64 -3.46 7.35
CA PRO A 28 2.57 -3.40 8.34
C PRO A 28 3.05 -3.73 9.75
N LYS A 29 3.94 -4.72 9.89
CA LYS A 29 4.55 -5.11 11.16
C LYS A 29 5.38 -3.98 11.78
N ASP A 30 6.22 -3.34 10.98
CA ASP A 30 7.05 -2.22 11.46
C ASP A 30 6.23 -0.97 11.71
N ALA A 31 5.22 -0.68 10.87
CA ALA A 31 4.27 0.39 11.10
C ALA A 31 3.53 0.22 12.44
N ALA A 32 3.05 -0.99 12.72
CA ALA A 32 2.39 -1.31 14.00
C ALA A 32 3.34 -1.13 15.19
N ARG A 33 4.60 -1.56 15.07
CA ARG A 33 5.62 -1.37 16.09
C ARG A 33 5.85 0.12 16.38
N PHE A 34 6.12 0.93 15.35
CA PHE A 34 6.38 2.36 15.51
C PHE A 34 5.17 3.13 16.03
N LEU A 35 3.94 2.77 15.62
CA LEU A 35 2.73 3.40 16.17
C LEU A 35 2.54 3.07 17.63
N LYS A 36 2.72 1.81 18.06
CA LYS A 36 2.64 1.43 19.49
C LYS A 36 3.72 2.11 20.34
N GLU A 37 4.93 2.26 19.81
CA GLU A 37 6.01 2.99 20.49
C GLU A 37 5.69 4.48 20.65
N LYS A 38 5.08 5.10 19.61
CA LYS A 38 4.77 6.53 19.58
C LYS A 38 3.52 6.90 20.39
N PHE A 39 2.54 5.99 20.48
CA PHE A 39 1.25 6.19 21.14
C PHE A 39 0.91 4.99 22.04
N PRO A 40 1.69 4.79 23.14
CA PRO A 40 1.52 3.63 24.03
C PRO A 40 0.19 3.59 24.78
N GLU A 41 -0.51 4.72 24.86
CA GLU A 41 -1.83 4.84 25.50
C GLU A 41 -2.98 4.37 24.61
N ILE A 42 -2.74 4.15 23.31
CA ILE A 42 -3.80 3.74 22.37
C ILE A 42 -3.81 2.22 22.23
N ASP A 43 -4.98 1.64 22.48
CA ASP A 43 -5.24 0.23 22.20
C ASP A 43 -5.45 0.05 20.68
N PHE A 44 -4.40 -0.41 19.98
CA PHE A 44 -4.42 -0.67 18.56
C PHE A 44 -4.79 -2.12 18.26
N GLU A 45 -5.77 -2.30 17.37
CA GLU A 45 -6.04 -3.54 16.64
C GLU A 45 -5.51 -3.40 15.22
N PHE A 46 -4.55 -4.22 14.82
CA PHE A 46 -4.03 -4.24 13.46
C PHE A 46 -4.55 -5.46 12.71
N ILE A 47 -5.03 -5.23 11.49
CA ILE A 47 -5.53 -6.27 10.58
C ILE A 47 -4.79 -6.11 9.25
N ASP A 48 -4.25 -7.21 8.74
CA ASP A 48 -3.61 -7.26 7.43
C ASP A 48 -4.37 -8.24 6.52
N LEU A 49 -4.90 -7.71 5.43
CA LEU A 49 -5.60 -8.46 4.39
C LEU A 49 -4.94 -8.28 3.02
N GLY A 50 -3.66 -7.95 2.99
CA GLY A 50 -2.84 -7.99 1.79
C GLY A 50 -2.80 -9.40 1.19
N ILE A 51 -2.82 -9.51 -0.14
CA ILE A 51 -2.74 -10.78 -0.86
C ILE A 51 -1.76 -10.64 -2.01
N SER A 52 -0.69 -11.44 -1.99
CA SER A 52 0.34 -11.44 -3.02
C SER A 52 -0.26 -11.63 -4.42
N GLY A 53 0.18 -10.81 -5.37
CA GLY A 53 -0.29 -10.85 -6.76
C GLY A 53 -1.55 -10.04 -7.02
N ASN A 54 -2.25 -9.53 -6.00
CA ASN A 54 -3.49 -8.78 -6.22
C ASN A 54 -3.29 -7.51 -7.04
N GLN A 55 -4.26 -7.26 -7.90
CA GLN A 55 -4.47 -6.05 -8.70
C GLN A 55 -5.64 -5.24 -8.12
N THR A 56 -5.89 -4.05 -8.66
CA THR A 56 -7.04 -3.23 -8.26
C THR A 56 -8.38 -3.92 -8.40
N ILE A 57 -8.54 -4.80 -9.40
CA ILE A 57 -9.77 -5.58 -9.60
C ILE A 57 -10.02 -6.58 -8.46
N ASP A 58 -8.96 -7.13 -7.86
CA ASP A 58 -9.10 -8.07 -6.76
C ASP A 58 -9.63 -7.39 -5.49
N LEU A 59 -9.23 -6.14 -5.25
CA LEU A 59 -9.82 -5.34 -4.17
C LEU A 59 -11.31 -5.05 -4.42
N VAL A 60 -11.71 -4.79 -5.67
CA VAL A 60 -13.13 -4.65 -6.02
C VAL A 60 -13.91 -5.91 -5.70
N ASN A 61 -13.37 -7.08 -6.06
CA ASN A 61 -14.05 -8.37 -5.88
C ASN A 61 -14.25 -8.77 -4.41
N ARG A 62 -13.37 -8.29 -3.51
CA ARG A 62 -13.43 -8.60 -2.06
C ARG A 62 -13.82 -7.39 -1.19
N LEU A 63 -14.44 -6.38 -1.79
CA LEU A 63 -14.84 -5.14 -1.13
C LEU A 63 -15.71 -5.36 0.10
N GLN A 64 -16.72 -6.26 0.01
CA GLN A 64 -17.65 -6.47 1.09
C GLN A 64 -16.97 -7.09 2.30
N SER A 65 -16.29 -8.22 2.11
CA SER A 65 -15.66 -8.99 3.21
C SER A 65 -14.48 -8.26 3.83
N ASP A 66 -13.64 -7.62 2.98
CA ASP A 66 -12.31 -7.21 3.40
C ASP A 66 -12.20 -5.72 3.74
N PHE A 67 -13.28 -4.97 3.54
CA PHE A 67 -13.34 -3.55 3.90
C PHE A 67 -14.60 -3.22 4.69
N ILE A 68 -15.79 -3.55 4.11
CA ILE A 68 -17.06 -3.08 4.65
C ILE A 68 -17.42 -3.85 5.90
N ASP A 69 -17.31 -5.17 5.91
CA ASP A 69 -17.64 -5.99 7.09
C ASP A 69 -16.64 -5.81 8.23
N ILE A 70 -15.40 -5.37 7.93
CA ILE A 70 -14.36 -5.08 8.93
C ILE A 70 -14.65 -3.81 9.72
N GLN A 71 -15.26 -2.77 9.11
CA GLN A 71 -15.52 -1.46 9.73
C GLN A 71 -14.29 -0.91 10.46
N PRO A 72 -13.16 -0.65 9.77
CA PRO A 72 -11.96 -0.12 10.40
C PRO A 72 -12.11 1.36 10.76
N ASP A 73 -11.31 1.84 11.72
CA ASP A 73 -11.14 3.28 11.98
C ASP A 73 -10.24 3.93 10.92
N ILE A 74 -9.21 3.18 10.48
CA ILE A 74 -8.25 3.60 9.45
C ILE A 74 -8.08 2.46 8.46
N VAL A 75 -8.16 2.75 7.16
CA VAL A 75 -7.80 1.81 6.08
C VAL A 75 -6.63 2.35 5.28
N SER A 76 -5.60 1.53 5.10
CA SER A 76 -4.42 1.83 4.31
C SER A 76 -4.39 0.98 3.07
N ILE A 77 -4.16 1.59 1.90
CA ILE A 77 -4.19 0.90 0.61
C ILE A 77 -2.89 1.17 -0.15
N LEU A 78 -2.12 0.11 -0.39
CA LEU A 78 -0.96 0.09 -1.29
C LEU A 78 -1.19 -0.97 -2.36
N ILE A 79 -1.63 -0.56 -3.55
CA ILE A 79 -2.04 -1.45 -4.63
C ILE A 79 -1.73 -0.84 -6.00
N GLY A 80 -1.53 -1.66 -7.02
CA GLY A 80 -1.50 -1.25 -8.42
C GLY A 80 -0.21 -1.57 -9.16
N VAL A 81 0.85 -1.99 -8.49
CA VAL A 81 2.06 -2.44 -9.18
C VAL A 81 1.80 -3.70 -10.02
N ASN A 82 0.92 -4.59 -9.57
CA ASN A 82 0.54 -5.80 -10.30
C ASN A 82 -0.40 -5.53 -11.49
N ASP A 83 -1.13 -4.42 -11.52
CA ASP A 83 -1.86 -3.99 -12.72
C ASP A 83 -0.90 -3.72 -13.88
N THR A 84 0.35 -3.33 -13.58
CA THR A 84 1.46 -3.22 -14.53
C THR A 84 2.20 -4.54 -14.71
N TRP A 85 2.65 -5.18 -13.62
CA TRP A 85 3.54 -6.34 -13.65
C TRP A 85 2.96 -7.52 -14.43
N HIS A 86 1.69 -7.87 -14.19
CA HIS A 86 1.05 -9.02 -14.85
C HIS A 86 0.92 -8.86 -16.37
N ARG A 87 1.20 -7.67 -16.91
CA ARG A 87 1.16 -7.35 -18.34
C ARG A 87 2.52 -6.98 -18.91
N ALA A 88 3.56 -7.03 -18.08
CA ALA A 88 4.87 -6.53 -18.45
C ALA A 88 5.51 -7.32 -19.60
N ASP A 89 5.31 -8.63 -19.67
CA ASP A 89 5.89 -9.47 -20.72
C ASP A 89 5.30 -9.18 -22.10
N THR A 90 3.99 -8.90 -22.18
CA THR A 90 3.29 -8.58 -23.43
C THR A 90 3.25 -7.10 -23.73
N ARG A 91 3.40 -6.25 -22.71
CA ARG A 91 3.15 -4.80 -22.74
C ARG A 91 1.74 -4.42 -23.21
N GLU A 92 0.79 -5.34 -23.08
CA GLU A 92 -0.63 -5.05 -23.27
C GLU A 92 -1.19 -4.43 -21.98
N TRP A 93 -0.77 -3.18 -21.75
CA TRP A 93 -1.05 -2.46 -20.49
C TRP A 93 -2.54 -2.32 -20.21
N LEU A 94 -2.90 -2.37 -18.91
CA LEU A 94 -4.24 -2.04 -18.50
C LEU A 94 -4.53 -0.57 -18.80
N ASP A 95 -5.66 -0.33 -19.47
CA ASP A 95 -6.12 1.03 -19.75
C ASP A 95 -6.21 1.87 -18.47
N ASN A 96 -5.69 3.09 -18.55
CA ASN A 96 -5.62 3.99 -17.41
C ASN A 96 -7.00 4.39 -16.86
N ALA A 97 -8.02 4.52 -17.73
CA ALA A 97 -9.38 4.82 -17.29
C ALA A 97 -10.00 3.62 -16.56
N GLU A 98 -9.68 2.39 -16.98
CA GLU A 98 -10.13 1.19 -16.29
C GLU A 98 -9.43 1.03 -14.93
N PHE A 99 -8.12 1.31 -14.84
CA PHE A 99 -7.40 1.35 -13.56
C PHE A 99 -8.02 2.37 -12.60
N GLU A 100 -8.25 3.61 -13.08
CA GLU A 100 -8.91 4.65 -12.30
C GLU A 100 -10.29 4.22 -11.81
N LYS A 101 -11.10 3.65 -12.70
CA LYS A 101 -12.45 3.20 -12.38
C LYS A 101 -12.45 2.14 -11.27
N ARG A 102 -11.57 1.14 -11.33
CA ARG A 102 -11.45 0.08 -10.33
C ARG A 102 -11.07 0.67 -8.98
N TYR A 103 -10.02 1.48 -8.94
CA TYR A 103 -9.57 2.07 -7.70
C TYR A 103 -10.61 3.02 -7.10
N ARG A 104 -11.25 3.85 -7.94
CA ARG A 104 -12.36 4.73 -7.53
C ARG A 104 -13.52 3.93 -6.93
N THR A 105 -13.88 2.79 -7.50
CA THR A 105 -14.93 1.91 -6.96
C THR A 105 -14.64 1.48 -5.51
N VAL A 106 -13.38 1.13 -5.23
CA VAL A 106 -12.94 0.77 -3.86
C VAL A 106 -13.08 1.97 -2.93
N LEU A 107 -12.55 3.12 -3.31
CA LEU A 107 -12.53 4.33 -2.48
C LEU A 107 -13.94 4.86 -2.20
N GLU A 108 -14.82 4.88 -3.19
CA GLU A 108 -16.23 5.27 -3.04
C GLU A 108 -16.99 4.34 -2.10
N ALA A 109 -16.74 3.03 -2.20
CA ALA A 109 -17.38 2.07 -1.31
C ALA A 109 -16.94 2.26 0.14
N ILE A 110 -15.66 2.47 0.40
CA ILE A 110 -15.16 2.76 1.73
C ILE A 110 -15.79 4.06 2.26
N LYS A 111 -15.74 5.13 1.47
CA LYS A 111 -16.24 6.45 1.86
C LYS A 111 -17.74 6.48 2.16
N THR A 112 -18.53 5.64 1.47
CA THR A 112 -20.01 5.63 1.59
C THR A 112 -20.53 4.60 2.57
N LYS A 113 -19.78 3.54 2.85
CA LYS A 113 -20.26 2.39 3.64
C LYS A 113 -19.49 2.17 4.94
N THR A 114 -18.46 2.98 5.21
CA THR A 114 -17.69 2.97 6.46
C THR A 114 -17.46 4.39 6.95
N ASN A 115 -16.95 4.51 8.19
CA ASN A 115 -16.47 5.78 8.73
C ASN A 115 -14.92 5.87 8.73
N ALA A 116 -14.26 4.97 8.02
CA ALA A 116 -12.82 4.86 8.02
C ALA A 116 -12.12 6.10 7.44
N LYS A 117 -11.02 6.50 8.08
CA LYS A 117 -10.03 7.39 7.47
C LYS A 117 -9.25 6.62 6.42
N ILE A 118 -9.08 7.22 5.24
CA ILE A 118 -8.44 6.58 4.10
C ILE A 118 -6.99 7.06 3.97
N ILE A 119 -6.05 6.11 4.08
CA ILE A 119 -4.64 6.32 3.79
C ILE A 119 -4.35 5.72 2.42
N MET A 120 -4.00 6.54 1.46
CA MET A 120 -3.54 6.07 0.17
C MET A 120 -2.02 6.11 0.12
N ILE A 121 -1.40 4.98 -0.21
CA ILE A 121 0.04 4.82 -0.34
C ILE A 121 0.36 4.66 -1.82
N GLU A 122 1.27 5.45 -2.33
CA GLU A 122 1.69 5.45 -3.72
C GLU A 122 2.46 4.17 -4.06
N GLN A 123 2.18 3.60 -5.23
CA GLN A 123 3.01 2.55 -5.81
C GLN A 123 4.41 3.11 -6.08
N PHE A 124 5.42 2.27 -6.03
CA PHE A 124 6.79 2.67 -6.28
C PHE A 124 7.54 1.66 -7.16
N LEU A 125 8.64 2.10 -7.73
CA LEU A 125 9.61 1.25 -8.40
C LEU A 125 11.03 1.80 -8.17
N LEU A 126 11.86 1.02 -7.49
CA LEU A 126 13.28 1.34 -7.35
C LEU A 126 14.06 1.00 -8.64
N PRO A 127 15.29 1.53 -8.83
CA PRO A 127 15.97 1.48 -10.14
C PRO A 127 16.58 0.10 -10.46
N ALA A 128 15.77 -0.95 -10.43
CA ALA A 128 16.13 -2.28 -10.92
C ALA A 128 16.12 -2.27 -12.45
N GLY A 129 17.30 -2.47 -13.07
CA GLY A 129 17.49 -2.27 -14.51
C GLY A 129 16.58 -3.14 -15.39
N ASP A 130 16.27 -4.35 -14.94
CA ASP A 130 15.40 -5.30 -15.63
C ASP A 130 13.90 -4.93 -15.59
N LYS A 131 13.50 -3.99 -14.71
CA LYS A 131 12.11 -3.56 -14.54
C LYS A 131 11.88 -2.07 -14.84
N LEU A 132 12.90 -1.31 -15.21
CA LEU A 132 12.74 0.13 -15.50
C LEU A 132 11.67 0.42 -16.54
N TYR A 133 11.45 -0.48 -17.49
CA TYR A 133 10.40 -0.35 -18.51
C TYR A 133 8.97 -0.39 -17.95
N PHE A 134 8.78 -0.87 -16.71
CA PHE A 134 7.47 -0.78 -16.03
C PHE A 134 7.01 0.67 -15.87
N ARG A 135 7.95 1.62 -15.81
CA ARG A 135 7.66 3.06 -15.70
C ARG A 135 6.77 3.58 -16.84
N GLU A 136 6.84 2.96 -18.03
CA GLU A 136 5.98 3.32 -19.16
C GLU A 136 4.49 3.27 -18.80
N ASP A 137 4.09 2.32 -17.95
CA ASP A 137 2.71 2.08 -17.52
C ASP A 137 2.47 2.47 -16.04
N LEU A 138 3.46 2.25 -15.19
CA LEU A 138 3.34 2.54 -13.76
C LEU A 138 3.27 4.05 -13.46
N ASP A 139 4.05 4.88 -14.14
CA ASP A 139 4.05 6.33 -13.89
C ASP A 139 2.69 6.98 -14.16
N PRO A 140 1.98 6.70 -15.27
CA PRO A 140 0.60 7.12 -15.45
C PRO A 140 -0.34 6.67 -14.32
N LYS A 141 -0.21 5.43 -13.82
CA LYS A 141 -1.02 4.91 -12.69
C LYS A 141 -0.69 5.61 -11.38
N ILE A 142 0.58 5.95 -11.13
CA ILE A 142 1.00 6.80 -10.01
C ILE A 142 0.29 8.16 -10.07
N GLN A 143 0.22 8.79 -11.26
CA GLN A 143 -0.49 10.07 -11.40
C GLN A 143 -2.00 9.93 -11.15
N ILE A 144 -2.61 8.81 -11.54
CA ILE A 144 -4.01 8.51 -11.23
C ILE A 144 -4.19 8.34 -9.72
N THR A 145 -3.31 7.61 -9.04
CA THR A 145 -3.34 7.45 -7.58
C THR A 145 -3.25 8.80 -6.87
N ARG A 146 -2.36 9.70 -7.31
CA ARG A 146 -2.25 11.08 -6.81
C ARG A 146 -3.53 11.89 -7.03
N LYS A 147 -4.17 11.73 -8.20
CA LYS A 147 -5.47 12.35 -8.49
C LYS A 147 -6.54 11.85 -7.53
N LEU A 148 -6.69 10.54 -7.39
CA LEU A 148 -7.68 9.93 -6.49
C LEU A 148 -7.42 10.27 -5.02
N ALA A 149 -6.16 10.37 -4.62
CA ALA A 149 -5.81 10.76 -3.26
C ALA A 149 -6.30 12.18 -2.91
N ARG A 150 -6.24 13.14 -3.84
CA ARG A 150 -6.80 14.48 -3.64
C ARG A 150 -8.33 14.48 -3.47
N GLU A 151 -9.01 13.45 -3.98
CA GLU A 151 -10.47 13.36 -3.91
C GLU A 151 -10.95 12.58 -2.67
N TYR A 152 -10.18 11.58 -2.23
CA TYR A 152 -10.66 10.59 -1.25
C TYR A 152 -9.80 10.44 0.00
N ALA A 153 -8.48 10.68 -0.07
CA ALA A 153 -7.59 10.36 1.02
C ALA A 153 -7.66 11.40 2.15
N ASP A 154 -7.66 10.92 3.39
CA ASP A 154 -7.38 11.74 4.57
C ASP A 154 -5.87 11.98 4.71
N ILE A 155 -5.04 10.96 4.33
CA ILE A 155 -3.58 11.08 4.18
C ILE A 155 -3.15 10.41 2.87
N PHE A 156 -2.22 11.06 2.17
CA PHE A 156 -1.51 10.48 1.04
C PHE A 156 -0.02 10.35 1.36
N ILE A 157 0.54 9.15 1.17
CA ILE A 157 1.96 8.87 1.34
C ILE A 157 2.59 8.77 -0.06
N PRO A 158 3.36 9.77 -0.51
CA PRO A 158 4.00 9.77 -1.84
C PRO A 158 5.24 8.88 -1.85
N LEU A 159 5.01 7.56 -1.72
CA LEU A 159 6.05 6.59 -1.38
C LEU A 159 7.13 6.47 -2.46
N ASP A 160 6.78 6.56 -3.75
CA ASP A 160 7.77 6.54 -4.85
C ASP A 160 8.80 7.68 -4.69
N GLY A 161 8.31 8.91 -4.45
CA GLY A 161 9.17 10.06 -4.23
C GLY A 161 10.00 9.98 -2.94
N LEU A 162 9.40 9.49 -1.86
CA LEU A 162 10.08 9.33 -0.57
C LEU A 162 11.20 8.29 -0.65
N LEU A 163 10.95 7.16 -1.31
CA LEU A 163 11.97 6.14 -1.52
C LEU A 163 13.05 6.60 -2.49
N ALA A 164 12.69 7.33 -3.55
CA ALA A 164 13.67 7.96 -4.45
C ALA A 164 14.61 8.90 -3.70
N SER A 165 14.08 9.71 -2.78
CA SER A 165 14.89 10.56 -1.89
C SER A 165 15.76 9.73 -0.93
N HIS A 166 15.20 8.68 -0.34
CA HIS A 166 15.92 7.84 0.62
C HIS A 166 17.16 7.18 0.00
N ILE A 167 17.02 6.63 -1.22
CA ILE A 167 18.11 5.95 -1.92
C ILE A 167 19.21 6.89 -2.46
N CYS A 168 19.06 8.21 -2.34
CA CYS A 168 20.16 9.15 -2.56
C CYS A 168 21.26 9.00 -1.47
N HIS A 169 20.92 8.44 -0.32
CA HIS A 169 21.78 8.30 0.86
C HIS A 169 22.03 6.85 1.25
N GLU A 170 21.34 5.89 0.63
CA GLU A 170 21.49 4.48 0.89
C GLU A 170 21.40 3.66 -0.42
N ASN A 171 22.14 2.55 -0.51
CA ASN A 171 22.03 1.66 -1.67
C ASN A 171 20.62 1.06 -1.73
N TRP A 172 19.92 1.29 -2.85
CA TRP A 172 18.55 0.83 -3.07
C TRP A 172 18.38 -0.70 -2.89
N GLN A 173 19.42 -1.49 -3.17
CA GLN A 173 19.39 -2.95 -3.00
C GLN A 173 19.26 -3.40 -1.54
N LYS A 174 19.50 -2.52 -0.56
CA LYS A 174 19.16 -2.79 0.83
C LYS A 174 17.67 -2.60 1.11
N ILE A 175 17.00 -1.79 0.31
CA ILE A 175 15.57 -1.51 0.45
C ILE A 175 14.73 -2.54 -0.29
N SER A 176 15.19 -2.99 -1.48
CA SER A 176 14.50 -3.99 -2.29
C SER A 176 15.50 -4.79 -3.11
N ALA A 177 15.29 -6.11 -3.19
CA ALA A 177 16.14 -6.97 -3.99
C ALA A 177 15.85 -6.88 -5.50
N ASP A 178 14.61 -6.54 -5.88
CA ASP A 178 14.11 -6.59 -7.24
C ASP A 178 13.50 -5.26 -7.74
N GLY A 179 13.53 -4.23 -6.90
CA GLY A 179 12.99 -2.91 -7.18
C GLY A 179 11.51 -2.72 -6.83
N VAL A 180 10.78 -3.80 -6.55
CA VAL A 180 9.34 -3.80 -6.21
C VAL A 180 9.09 -4.30 -4.79
N HIS A 181 9.64 -5.47 -4.43
CA HIS A 181 9.45 -6.06 -3.11
C HIS A 181 10.46 -5.53 -2.10
N PRO A 182 10.02 -4.86 -1.03
CA PRO A 182 10.91 -4.45 0.04
C PRO A 182 11.57 -5.66 0.71
N THR A 183 12.81 -5.49 1.16
CA THR A 183 13.43 -6.48 2.04
C THR A 183 12.70 -6.52 3.38
N TYR A 184 12.64 -7.71 4.03
CA TYR A 184 11.89 -7.91 5.28
C TYR A 184 12.53 -7.28 6.52
N ASP A 185 13.74 -6.80 6.36
CA ASP A 185 14.47 -6.02 7.39
C ASP A 185 14.42 -4.52 7.07
N ARG A 186 15.35 -4.06 6.24
CA ARG A 186 15.56 -2.63 6.01
C ARG A 186 14.43 -1.98 5.20
N GLY A 187 13.95 -2.64 4.15
CA GLY A 187 12.87 -2.11 3.30
C GLY A 187 11.56 -1.96 4.07
N ALA A 188 11.19 -3.00 4.81
CA ALA A 188 9.99 -2.99 5.66
C ALA A 188 10.08 -1.93 6.76
N GLU A 189 11.26 -1.82 7.43
CA GLU A 189 11.48 -0.80 8.46
C GLU A 189 11.34 0.64 7.92
N VAL A 190 11.96 0.94 6.77
CA VAL A 190 11.91 2.27 6.16
C VAL A 190 10.47 2.65 5.82
N ILE A 191 9.72 1.75 5.16
CA ILE A 191 8.32 2.04 4.78
C ILE A 191 7.43 2.09 6.02
N GLY A 192 7.61 1.20 6.99
CA GLY A 192 6.86 1.19 8.24
C GLY A 192 7.06 2.47 9.04
N LYS A 193 8.30 3.00 9.08
CA LYS A 193 8.60 4.28 9.73
C LYS A 193 7.94 5.46 9.00
N ILE A 194 8.04 5.51 7.67
CA ILE A 194 7.36 6.52 6.86
C ILE A 194 5.86 6.49 7.15
N TYR A 195 5.25 5.29 7.13
CA TYR A 195 3.84 5.12 7.45
C TYR A 195 3.48 5.71 8.82
N ALA A 196 4.20 5.32 9.88
CA ALA A 196 3.93 5.77 11.24
C ALA A 196 4.12 7.29 11.43
N ASP A 197 5.05 7.89 10.70
CA ASP A 197 5.27 9.34 10.74
C ASP A 197 4.09 10.11 10.12
N TYR A 198 3.54 9.63 9.00
CA TYR A 198 2.39 10.24 8.33
C TYR A 198 1.08 9.97 9.10
N VAL A 199 0.81 8.71 9.42
CA VAL A 199 -0.46 8.30 10.05
C VAL A 199 -0.57 8.79 11.49
N GLY A 200 0.55 8.99 12.17
CA GLY A 200 0.59 9.58 13.51
C GLY A 200 -0.10 10.94 13.62
N GLU A 201 -0.31 11.67 12.52
CA GLU A 201 -1.08 12.93 12.54
C GLU A 201 -2.60 12.70 12.71
N LEU A 202 -3.13 11.53 12.31
CA LEU A 202 -4.54 11.15 12.52
C LEU A 202 -4.80 10.52 13.87
N VAL A 203 -3.76 10.05 14.53
CA VAL A 203 -3.85 9.29 15.79
C VAL A 203 -3.83 10.22 17.01
N LYS A 204 -3.34 11.44 16.84
CA LYS A 204 -3.38 12.50 17.89
C LYS A 204 -4.84 12.94 18.21
#